data_df469521068017aaa286f30ca39e02e4
#
_entry.id   df469521068017aaa286f30ca39e02e4
#
_cell.length_a   1.000
_cell.length_b   1.000
_cell.length_c   1.000
_cell.angle_alpha   90.00
_cell.angle_beta   90.00
_cell.angle_gamma   90.00
#
_symmetry.space_group_name_H-M   'P 1'
#
loop_
_entity.id
_entity.type
_entity.pdbx_description
1 polymer ?
#
loop_
_entity_poly.entity_id
_entity_poly.type
_entity_poly.pdbx_seq_one_letter_code
_entity_poly.pdbx_strand_id
1 'polypeptide(L)'
;EWQVNSYTTGPQSRAAVSSDFQGNFVVVWQSFGSSSGDTSLISVQAQRYDRLGRRAGSQFQVNTYTTGEQQRPSVGLDASGGFVVAWESGGSSQGDSSGRSIQGQRFAAGGTPLGAEFQVNTFTTNNQYYSGVAVAPDGHFLVVWESDGSPGNDSHSTSIQARLYDGDGNPVSDQFQVNDVTTGFQELPVAAAAG
;
A
#
# COMPACT_ATOMS: atom_id res chain seq x y z
N GLU A 1 -6.58 -25.08 -7.49
CA GLU A 1 -7.15 -23.96 -6.73
C GLU A 1 -6.86 -24.17 -5.24
N TRP A 2 -6.43 -23.12 -4.53
CA TRP A 2 -6.11 -23.19 -3.11
C TRP A 2 -6.42 -21.86 -2.41
N GLN A 3 -6.69 -21.91 -1.12
CA GLN A 3 -7.05 -20.76 -0.32
C GLN A 3 -5.81 -20.04 0.22
N VAL A 4 -5.75 -18.72 -0.02
CA VAL A 4 -4.64 -17.85 0.42
C VAL A 4 -4.72 -17.55 1.91
N ASN A 5 -5.87 -17.05 2.38
CA ASN A 5 -6.08 -16.62 3.76
C ASN A 5 -6.26 -17.80 4.71
N SER A 6 -5.74 -17.69 5.93
CA SER A 6 -5.98 -18.62 7.03
C SER A 6 -7.06 -18.14 8.00
N TYR A 7 -7.23 -16.82 8.13
CA TYR A 7 -8.37 -16.23 8.84
C TYR A 7 -9.58 -16.20 7.92
N THR A 8 -10.67 -16.83 8.31
CA THR A 8 -11.84 -17.09 7.46
C THR A 8 -13.13 -16.44 7.95
N THR A 9 -13.05 -15.67 9.04
CA THR A 9 -14.21 -14.96 9.59
C THR A 9 -14.41 -13.63 8.85
N GLY A 10 -15.61 -13.37 8.38
CA GLY A 10 -15.97 -12.17 7.65
C GLY A 10 -15.45 -12.12 6.21
N PRO A 11 -15.83 -11.09 5.45
CA PRO A 11 -15.41 -10.91 4.07
C PRO A 11 -13.91 -10.64 3.91
N GLN A 12 -13.32 -11.25 2.89
CA GLN A 12 -11.95 -11.03 2.43
C GLN A 12 -12.03 -10.59 0.98
N SER A 13 -11.40 -9.47 0.62
CA SER A 13 -11.52 -8.92 -0.73
C SER A 13 -10.33 -8.03 -1.13
N ARG A 14 -10.34 -7.53 -2.36
CA ARG A 14 -9.37 -6.59 -2.92
C ARG A 14 -7.92 -7.08 -2.75
N ALA A 15 -7.69 -8.33 -3.18
CA ALA A 15 -6.35 -8.89 -3.16
C ALA A 15 -5.48 -8.25 -4.24
N ALA A 16 -4.20 -8.03 -3.89
CA ALA A 16 -3.13 -7.68 -4.81
C ALA A 16 -1.96 -8.66 -4.62
N VAL A 17 -1.17 -8.84 -5.66
CA VAL A 17 -0.02 -9.74 -5.66
C VAL A 17 1.15 -9.12 -6.40
N SER A 18 2.36 -9.35 -5.89
CA SER A 18 3.61 -9.03 -6.57
C SER A 18 4.62 -10.15 -6.34
N SER A 19 5.57 -10.32 -7.25
CA SER A 19 6.60 -11.35 -7.19
C SER A 19 7.99 -10.78 -7.39
N ASP A 20 8.99 -11.46 -6.81
CA ASP A 20 10.40 -11.24 -7.11
C ASP A 20 10.85 -12.00 -8.37
N PHE A 21 12.12 -11.80 -8.79
CA PHE A 21 12.69 -12.48 -9.95
C PHE A 21 12.89 -13.99 -9.77
N GLN A 22 12.88 -14.48 -8.54
CA GLN A 22 12.97 -15.91 -8.26
C GLN A 22 11.61 -16.60 -8.30
N GLY A 23 10.52 -15.81 -8.45
CA GLY A 23 9.15 -16.28 -8.48
C GLY A 23 8.54 -16.49 -7.10
N ASN A 24 9.19 -16.04 -6.02
CA ASN A 24 8.51 -15.90 -4.73
C ASN A 24 7.54 -14.73 -4.82
N PHE A 25 6.45 -14.79 -4.07
CA PHE A 25 5.43 -13.76 -4.18
C PHE A 25 4.76 -13.46 -2.83
N VAL A 26 4.18 -12.28 -2.75
CA VAL A 26 3.38 -11.81 -1.62
C VAL A 26 1.99 -11.48 -2.11
N VAL A 27 0.98 -11.99 -1.41
CA VAL A 27 -0.41 -11.61 -1.60
C VAL A 27 -0.83 -10.75 -0.42
N VAL A 28 -1.45 -9.61 -0.69
CA VAL A 28 -2.06 -8.73 0.31
C VAL A 28 -3.54 -8.59 0.04
N TRP A 29 -4.35 -8.38 1.05
CA TRP A 29 -5.80 -8.20 0.90
C TRP A 29 -6.38 -7.43 2.09
N GLN A 30 -7.57 -6.89 1.92
CA GLN A 30 -8.36 -6.36 3.02
C GLN A 30 -9.20 -7.46 3.67
N SER A 31 -9.28 -7.46 4.99
CA SER A 31 -9.99 -8.44 5.80
C SER A 31 -10.92 -7.76 6.79
N PHE A 32 -12.17 -8.18 6.85
CA PHE A 32 -13.06 -7.81 7.97
C PHE A 32 -12.60 -8.55 9.22
N GLY A 33 -12.04 -7.80 10.18
CA GLY A 33 -11.40 -8.35 11.36
C GLY A 33 -10.02 -8.96 11.07
N SER A 34 -9.37 -9.39 12.11
CA SER A 34 -8.02 -9.94 12.09
C SER A 34 -7.82 -10.95 13.20
N SER A 35 -7.00 -11.98 12.95
CA SER A 35 -6.51 -12.86 14.00
C SER A 35 -5.45 -12.20 14.89
N SER A 36 -4.97 -11.02 14.51
CA SER A 36 -3.88 -10.28 15.17
C SER A 36 -4.34 -9.12 16.05
N GLY A 37 -5.66 -9.05 16.36
CA GLY A 37 -6.20 -8.10 17.35
C GLY A 37 -6.74 -6.79 16.79
N ASP A 38 -6.71 -6.55 15.48
CA ASP A 38 -7.48 -5.45 14.89
C ASP A 38 -8.96 -5.83 14.85
N THR A 39 -9.73 -5.28 15.79
CA THR A 39 -11.18 -5.50 15.91
C THR A 39 -11.98 -4.35 15.30
N SER A 40 -11.31 -3.35 14.72
CA SER A 40 -11.93 -2.15 14.21
C SER A 40 -12.15 -2.23 12.69
N LEU A 41 -13.19 -2.96 12.28
CA LEU A 41 -13.71 -3.04 10.92
C LEU A 41 -12.80 -3.78 9.93
N ILE A 42 -11.93 -3.08 9.19
CA ILE A 42 -11.14 -3.64 8.10
C ILE A 42 -9.65 -3.46 8.39
N SER A 43 -8.89 -4.55 8.27
CA SER A 43 -7.44 -4.60 8.35
C SER A 43 -6.79 -4.99 7.03
N VAL A 44 -5.52 -4.68 6.84
CA VAL A 44 -4.70 -5.19 5.74
C VAL A 44 -3.94 -6.43 6.21
N GLN A 45 -4.07 -7.51 5.48
CA GLN A 45 -3.43 -8.79 5.74
C GLN A 45 -2.47 -9.15 4.62
N ALA A 46 -1.46 -9.96 4.93
CA ALA A 46 -0.50 -10.46 3.96
C ALA A 46 -0.16 -11.94 4.19
N GLN A 47 0.19 -12.64 3.10
CA GLN A 47 0.76 -13.98 3.11
C GLN A 47 1.87 -14.07 2.06
N ARG A 48 3.01 -14.57 2.47
CA ARG A 48 4.16 -14.82 1.59
C ARG A 48 4.17 -16.25 1.09
N TYR A 49 4.71 -16.45 -0.10
CA TYR A 49 4.82 -17.74 -0.77
C TYR A 49 6.17 -17.89 -1.44
N ASP A 50 6.67 -19.12 -1.49
CA ASP A 50 7.78 -19.47 -2.35
C ASP A 50 7.32 -19.65 -3.82
N ARG A 51 8.28 -19.76 -4.74
CA ARG A 51 8.03 -19.97 -6.17
C ARG A 51 7.24 -21.23 -6.54
N LEU A 52 7.04 -22.14 -5.59
CA LEU A 52 6.23 -23.36 -5.76
C LEU A 52 4.83 -23.20 -5.16
N GLY A 53 4.46 -22.00 -4.69
CA GLY A 53 3.18 -21.71 -4.07
C GLY A 53 3.04 -22.25 -2.64
N ARG A 54 4.15 -22.60 -1.97
CA ARG A 54 4.12 -23.01 -0.57
C ARG A 54 4.18 -21.78 0.32
N ARG A 55 3.40 -21.77 1.39
CA ARG A 55 3.42 -20.69 2.37
C ARG A 55 4.82 -20.51 2.98
N ALA A 56 5.33 -19.30 2.94
CA ALA A 56 6.60 -18.87 3.55
C ALA A 56 6.29 -18.14 4.86
N GLY A 57 5.99 -18.87 5.91
CA GLY A 57 5.52 -18.37 7.20
C GLY A 57 3.99 -18.28 7.30
N SER A 58 3.52 -17.67 8.38
CA SER A 58 2.09 -17.47 8.65
C SER A 58 1.56 -16.22 8.01
N GLN A 59 0.22 -16.13 7.85
CA GLN A 59 -0.49 -14.88 7.58
C GLN A 59 -0.21 -13.87 8.69
N PHE A 60 -0.07 -12.60 8.34
CA PHE A 60 0.17 -11.53 9.30
C PHE A 60 -0.58 -10.25 8.91
N GLN A 61 -0.83 -9.41 9.91
CA GLN A 61 -1.39 -8.08 9.71
C GLN A 61 -0.30 -7.10 9.30
N VAL A 62 -0.59 -6.28 8.29
CA VAL A 62 0.32 -5.27 7.73
C VAL A 62 0.25 -3.96 8.51
N ASN A 63 -0.96 -3.44 8.70
CA ASN A 63 -1.18 -2.17 9.40
C ASN A 63 -0.95 -2.30 10.90
N THR A 64 -0.32 -1.27 11.49
CA THR A 64 -0.15 -1.12 12.94
C THR A 64 -1.15 -0.13 13.53
N TYR A 65 -1.57 0.87 12.74
CA TYR A 65 -2.69 1.73 13.09
C TYR A 65 -3.99 0.99 12.87
N THR A 66 -4.80 0.85 13.93
CA THR A 66 -6.00 -0.01 13.94
C THR A 66 -7.31 0.75 14.12
N THR A 67 -7.28 2.09 14.07
CA THR A 67 -8.50 2.90 14.18
C THR A 67 -9.10 3.11 12.80
N GLY A 68 -10.39 2.80 12.62
CA GLY A 68 -11.08 2.92 11.34
C GLY A 68 -10.71 1.84 10.33
N GLU A 69 -11.01 2.07 9.07
CA GLU A 69 -10.82 1.11 8.00
C GLU A 69 -9.42 1.20 7.40
N GLN A 70 -8.77 0.06 7.24
CA GLN A 70 -7.51 -0.11 6.50
C GLN A 70 -7.82 -0.96 5.27
N GLN A 71 -7.77 -0.39 4.07
CA GLN A 71 -8.34 -1.06 2.89
C GLN A 71 -7.57 -0.80 1.60
N ARG A 72 -7.93 -1.54 0.54
CA ARG A 72 -7.38 -1.41 -0.82
C ARG A 72 -5.85 -1.42 -0.86
N PRO A 73 -5.22 -2.48 -0.34
CA PRO A 73 -3.77 -2.57 -0.37
C PRO A 73 -3.23 -2.78 -1.77
N SER A 74 -2.04 -2.26 -2.00
CA SER A 74 -1.17 -2.56 -3.13
C SER A 74 0.19 -3.05 -2.61
N VAL A 75 0.92 -3.84 -3.40
CA VAL A 75 2.21 -4.42 -3.01
C VAL A 75 3.19 -4.43 -4.17
N GLY A 76 4.46 -4.14 -3.88
CA GLY A 76 5.58 -4.27 -4.82
C GLY A 76 6.76 -4.95 -4.13
N LEU A 77 7.52 -5.77 -4.87
CA LEU A 77 8.70 -6.50 -4.41
C LEU A 77 9.96 -6.00 -5.10
N ASP A 78 11.06 -5.96 -4.34
CA ASP A 78 12.41 -5.77 -4.88
C ASP A 78 13.07 -7.10 -5.31
N ALA A 79 14.28 -7.02 -5.87
CA ALA A 79 15.02 -8.20 -6.34
C ALA A 79 15.44 -9.15 -5.22
N SER A 80 15.51 -8.69 -3.97
CA SER A 80 15.91 -9.49 -2.80
C SER A 80 14.71 -10.16 -2.11
N GLY A 81 13.50 -9.88 -2.57
CA GLY A 81 12.24 -10.32 -1.96
C GLY A 81 11.76 -9.42 -0.82
N GLY A 82 12.44 -8.29 -0.56
CA GLY A 82 11.90 -7.22 0.26
C GLY A 82 10.67 -6.62 -0.41
N PHE A 83 9.74 -6.08 0.36
CA PHE A 83 8.50 -5.58 -0.22
C PHE A 83 7.94 -4.35 0.51
N VAL A 84 7.16 -3.59 -0.25
CA VAL A 84 6.42 -2.43 0.25
C VAL A 84 4.94 -2.67 0.04
N VAL A 85 4.14 -2.39 1.06
CA VAL A 85 2.68 -2.38 0.97
C VAL A 85 2.21 -0.95 1.18
N ALA A 86 1.32 -0.46 0.34
CA ALA A 86 0.60 0.80 0.53
C ALA A 86 -0.90 0.54 0.57
N TRP A 87 -1.65 1.35 1.34
CA TRP A 87 -3.10 1.17 1.51
C TRP A 87 -3.79 2.48 1.88
N GLU A 88 -5.11 2.50 1.76
CA GLU A 88 -5.96 3.56 2.30
C GLU A 88 -6.23 3.33 3.78
N SER A 89 -6.08 4.37 4.58
CA SER A 89 -6.39 4.37 6.01
C SER A 89 -7.47 5.39 6.33
N GLY A 90 -8.45 5.00 7.12
CA GLY A 90 -9.49 5.89 7.68
C GLY A 90 -8.93 6.73 8.82
N GLY A 91 -7.95 7.56 8.54
CA GLY A 91 -7.18 8.36 9.49
C GLY A 91 -5.70 7.98 9.48
N SER A 92 -4.93 8.59 10.35
CA SER A 92 -3.48 8.40 10.44
C SER A 92 -2.97 8.61 11.85
N SER A 93 -2.00 7.81 12.29
CA SER A 93 -1.24 8.06 13.51
C SER A 93 -0.30 9.28 13.37
N GLN A 94 -0.13 9.81 12.16
CA GLN A 94 0.81 10.91 11.83
C GLN A 94 0.11 12.25 11.56
N GLY A 95 -1.17 12.37 11.94
CA GLY A 95 -1.85 13.66 12.02
C GLY A 95 -2.77 14.01 10.85
N ASP A 96 -2.93 13.13 9.85
CA ASP A 96 -4.00 13.32 8.86
C ASP A 96 -5.35 12.92 9.46
N SER A 97 -6.13 13.92 9.85
CA SER A 97 -7.47 13.76 10.41
C SER A 97 -8.57 14.15 9.42
N SER A 98 -8.23 14.49 8.19
CA SER A 98 -9.15 15.01 7.19
C SER A 98 -9.55 13.94 6.17
N GLY A 99 -10.22 12.88 6.62
CA GLY A 99 -10.71 11.84 5.72
C GLY A 99 -9.77 10.63 5.64
N ARG A 100 -9.49 10.15 4.43
CA ARG A 100 -8.60 9.01 4.18
C ARG A 100 -7.19 9.48 3.84
N SER A 101 -6.21 8.76 4.35
CA SER A 101 -4.79 8.94 4.03
C SER A 101 -4.23 7.73 3.29
N ILE A 102 -3.07 7.88 2.64
CA ILE A 102 -2.29 6.75 2.13
C ILE A 102 -1.18 6.44 3.14
N GLN A 103 -1.18 5.21 3.64
CA GLN A 103 -0.16 4.69 4.53
C GLN A 103 0.71 3.66 3.81
N GLY A 104 1.93 3.50 4.29
CA GLY A 104 2.89 2.52 3.77
C GLY A 104 3.63 1.80 4.88
N GLN A 105 4.06 0.56 4.59
CA GLN A 105 4.94 -0.23 5.44
C GLN A 105 5.91 -1.03 4.58
N ARG A 106 7.19 -0.97 4.94
CA ARG A 106 8.25 -1.76 4.31
C ARG A 106 8.51 -3.03 5.10
N PHE A 107 8.88 -4.09 4.40
CA PHE A 107 9.20 -5.39 4.98
C PHE A 107 10.47 -5.98 4.35
N ALA A 108 11.29 -6.62 5.17
CA ALA A 108 12.32 -7.51 4.66
C ALA A 108 11.70 -8.75 4.00
N ALA A 109 12.46 -9.48 3.19
CA ALA A 109 12.04 -10.72 2.52
C ALA A 109 11.46 -11.77 3.50
N GLY A 110 11.90 -11.76 4.75
CA GLY A 110 11.37 -12.57 5.84
C GLY A 110 9.99 -12.17 6.36
N GLY A 111 9.45 -11.02 5.95
CA GLY A 111 8.19 -10.45 6.46
C GLY A 111 8.36 -9.67 7.76
N THR A 112 9.58 -9.37 8.18
CA THR A 112 9.86 -8.49 9.32
C THR A 112 9.69 -7.04 8.88
N PRO A 113 8.91 -6.20 9.60
CA PRO A 113 8.81 -4.78 9.29
C PRO A 113 10.17 -4.07 9.32
N LEU A 114 10.40 -3.19 8.35
CA LEU A 114 11.57 -2.30 8.27
C LEU A 114 11.14 -0.88 8.62
N GLY A 115 11.38 -0.48 9.85
CA GLY A 115 10.89 0.78 10.40
C GLY A 115 9.41 0.72 10.81
N ALA A 116 8.84 1.88 11.11
CA ALA A 116 7.42 2.05 11.44
C ALA A 116 6.57 2.24 10.18
N GLU A 117 5.27 2.05 10.32
CA GLU A 117 4.26 2.52 9.39
C GLU A 117 4.42 4.02 9.15
N PHE A 118 4.30 4.47 7.90
CA PHE A 118 4.50 5.88 7.52
C PHE A 118 3.38 6.40 6.62
N GLN A 119 3.10 7.69 6.76
CA GLN A 119 2.16 8.38 5.87
C GLN A 119 2.87 8.76 4.56
N VAL A 120 2.24 8.41 3.43
CA VAL A 120 2.76 8.69 2.08
C VAL A 120 2.41 10.10 1.65
N ASN A 121 1.13 10.47 1.74
CA ASN A 121 0.64 11.78 1.32
C ASN A 121 1.07 12.89 2.30
N THR A 122 1.47 14.02 1.77
CA THR A 122 1.75 15.24 2.53
C THR A 122 0.64 16.27 2.40
N PHE A 123 -0.15 16.20 1.33
CA PHE A 123 -1.41 16.92 1.23
C PHE A 123 -2.48 16.15 1.99
N THR A 124 -3.01 16.75 3.05
CA THR A 124 -3.89 16.10 4.04
C THR A 124 -5.32 16.64 4.03
N THR A 125 -5.70 17.37 2.98
CA THR A 125 -7.06 17.89 2.82
C THR A 125 -7.91 16.88 2.06
N ASN A 126 -9.12 16.58 2.57
CA ASN A 126 -10.04 15.61 2.00
C ASN A 126 -9.45 14.18 1.95
N ASN A 127 -9.84 13.40 0.95
CA ASN A 127 -9.51 11.98 0.89
C ASN A 127 -8.39 11.68 -0.13
N GLN A 128 -7.63 10.67 0.20
CA GLN A 128 -6.61 10.06 -0.64
C GLN A 128 -7.00 8.59 -0.88
N TYR A 129 -6.99 8.12 -2.14
CA TYR A 129 -7.57 6.82 -2.51
C TYR A 129 -6.65 6.02 -3.45
N TYR A 130 -6.97 4.75 -3.66
CA TYR A 130 -6.50 3.89 -4.75
C TYR A 130 -4.99 3.93 -4.96
N SER A 131 -4.23 3.64 -3.90
CA SER A 131 -2.78 3.61 -4.00
C SER A 131 -2.28 2.47 -4.88
N GLY A 132 -1.28 2.77 -5.72
CA GLY A 132 -0.46 1.81 -6.42
C GLY A 132 1.00 1.93 -5.97
N VAL A 133 1.71 0.82 -5.82
CA VAL A 133 3.12 0.82 -5.48
C VAL A 133 3.92 0.05 -6.52
N ALA A 134 5.05 0.62 -6.95
CA ALA A 134 6.06 -0.04 -7.76
C ALA A 134 7.40 0.01 -7.05
N VAL A 135 8.10 -1.12 -6.97
CA VAL A 135 9.41 -1.25 -6.33
C VAL A 135 10.43 -1.65 -7.37
N ALA A 136 11.50 -0.90 -7.48
CA ALA A 136 12.64 -1.21 -8.36
C ALA A 136 13.50 -2.34 -7.77
N PRO A 137 14.32 -3.01 -8.60
CA PRO A 137 15.18 -4.11 -8.13
C PRO A 137 16.12 -3.75 -6.98
N ASP A 138 16.54 -2.51 -6.89
CA ASP A 138 17.44 -1.97 -5.86
C ASP A 138 16.72 -1.48 -4.60
N GLY A 139 15.39 -1.66 -4.53
CA GLY A 139 14.56 -1.29 -3.40
C GLY A 139 14.00 0.12 -3.43
N HIS A 140 14.40 0.99 -4.39
CA HIS A 140 13.71 2.27 -4.58
C HIS A 140 12.25 2.02 -4.94
N PHE A 141 11.34 2.87 -4.49
CA PHE A 141 9.93 2.66 -4.78
C PHE A 141 9.16 3.97 -5.01
N LEU A 142 8.13 3.84 -5.84
CA LEU A 142 7.16 4.89 -6.14
C LEU A 142 5.81 4.48 -5.57
N VAL A 143 5.15 5.41 -4.90
CA VAL A 143 3.72 5.29 -4.58
C VAL A 143 2.97 6.33 -5.37
N VAL A 144 1.90 5.91 -6.04
CA VAL A 144 0.95 6.77 -6.74
C VAL A 144 -0.42 6.64 -6.08
N TRP A 145 -1.24 7.67 -6.12
CA TRP A 145 -2.60 7.63 -5.56
C TRP A 145 -3.50 8.68 -6.20
N GLU A 146 -4.79 8.50 -6.03
CA GLU A 146 -5.81 9.48 -6.33
C GLU A 146 -6.02 10.39 -5.12
N SER A 147 -6.11 11.69 -5.33
CA SER A 147 -6.28 12.70 -4.29
C SER A 147 -7.46 13.60 -4.59
N ASP A 148 -8.36 13.79 -3.63
CA ASP A 148 -9.39 14.82 -3.67
C ASP A 148 -8.74 16.19 -3.54
N GLY A 149 -8.45 16.82 -4.67
CA GLY A 149 -7.68 18.05 -4.77
C GLY A 149 -6.17 17.79 -4.85
N SER A 150 -5.40 18.86 -4.88
CA SER A 150 -3.97 18.82 -5.11
C SER A 150 -3.26 19.96 -4.39
N PRO A 151 -2.03 19.76 -3.93
CA PRO A 151 -1.14 20.88 -3.56
C PRO A 151 -0.64 21.65 -4.78
N GLY A 152 -0.85 21.08 -6.00
CA GLY A 152 -0.52 21.67 -7.28
C GLY A 152 -1.61 22.58 -7.84
N ASN A 153 -1.77 22.57 -9.16
CA ASN A 153 -2.71 23.41 -9.88
C ASN A 153 -4.05 22.73 -10.24
N ASP A 154 -4.21 21.45 -9.88
CA ASP A 154 -5.45 20.73 -10.12
C ASP A 154 -6.42 20.95 -8.95
N SER A 155 -7.32 21.90 -9.14
CA SER A 155 -8.39 22.23 -8.18
C SER A 155 -9.75 21.63 -8.55
N HIS A 156 -9.80 20.83 -9.63
CA HIS A 156 -11.03 20.20 -10.11
C HIS A 156 -11.06 18.71 -9.74
N SER A 157 -12.00 18.34 -8.87
CA SER A 157 -12.31 16.94 -8.51
C SER A 157 -11.11 16.16 -7.95
N THR A 158 -10.57 15.22 -8.73
CA THR A 158 -9.47 14.36 -8.32
C THR A 158 -8.23 14.58 -9.17
N SER A 159 -7.06 14.39 -8.58
CA SER A 159 -5.76 14.44 -9.23
C SER A 159 -4.97 13.16 -8.95
N ILE A 160 -4.02 12.82 -9.82
CA ILE A 160 -3.07 11.74 -9.54
C ILE A 160 -1.81 12.34 -8.94
N GLN A 161 -1.48 11.86 -7.75
CA GLN A 161 -0.32 12.26 -6.99
C GLN A 161 0.69 11.11 -6.92
N ALA A 162 1.95 11.46 -6.74
CA ALA A 162 3.02 10.49 -6.55
C ALA A 162 4.08 10.98 -5.56
N ARG A 163 4.81 10.03 -5.00
CA ARG A 163 6.00 10.28 -4.17
C ARG A 163 7.00 9.16 -4.34
N LEU A 164 8.29 9.55 -4.50
CA LEU A 164 9.40 8.62 -4.70
C LEU A 164 10.21 8.47 -3.41
N TYR A 165 10.70 7.25 -3.18
CA TYR A 165 11.48 6.87 -2.00
C TYR A 165 12.73 6.08 -2.39
N ASP A 166 13.78 6.21 -1.59
CA ASP A 166 14.95 5.32 -1.67
C ASP A 166 14.67 3.93 -1.06
N GLY A 167 15.63 3.02 -1.21
CA GLY A 167 15.55 1.67 -0.66
C GLY A 167 15.48 1.61 0.89
N ASP A 168 15.86 2.67 1.57
CA ASP A 168 15.75 2.80 3.03
C ASP A 168 14.40 3.36 3.49
N GLY A 169 13.57 3.83 2.53
CA GLY A 169 12.24 4.38 2.79
C GLY A 169 12.25 5.87 3.09
N ASN A 170 13.38 6.56 2.83
CA ASN A 170 13.40 8.01 2.90
C ASN A 170 12.82 8.61 1.63
N PRO A 171 11.98 9.65 1.72
CA PRO A 171 11.48 10.31 0.53
C PRO A 171 12.63 11.01 -0.21
N VAL A 172 12.77 10.73 -1.50
CA VAL A 172 13.73 11.39 -2.41
C VAL A 172 13.07 12.45 -3.27
N SER A 173 11.76 12.58 -3.17
CA SER A 173 10.99 13.69 -3.74
C SER A 173 9.97 14.22 -2.75
N ASP A 174 9.56 15.47 -2.92
CA ASP A 174 8.27 15.93 -2.40
C ASP A 174 7.14 15.18 -3.11
N GLN A 175 5.92 15.27 -2.56
CA GLN A 175 4.71 14.86 -3.28
C GLN A 175 4.56 15.72 -4.52
N PHE A 176 4.25 15.11 -5.68
CA PHE A 176 4.05 15.81 -6.93
C PHE A 176 2.83 15.31 -7.68
N GLN A 177 2.22 16.18 -8.46
CA GLN A 177 1.12 15.85 -9.36
C GLN A 177 1.65 15.20 -10.63
N VAL A 178 1.03 14.10 -11.05
CA VAL A 178 1.41 13.31 -12.22
C VAL A 178 0.67 13.77 -13.46
N ASN A 179 -0.62 14.09 -13.33
CA ASN A 179 -1.45 14.49 -14.46
C ASN A 179 -1.22 15.95 -14.87
N ASP A 180 -1.15 16.19 -16.18
CA ASP A 180 -1.09 17.55 -16.76
C ASP A 180 -2.49 18.09 -17.05
N VAL A 181 -3.47 17.21 -17.35
CA VAL A 181 -4.86 17.58 -17.53
C VAL A 181 -5.50 17.77 -16.15
N THR A 182 -6.04 18.98 -15.91
CA THR A 182 -6.56 19.39 -14.60
C THR A 182 -8.09 19.61 -14.62
N THR A 183 -8.78 19.11 -15.63
CA THR A 183 -10.24 19.19 -15.76
C THR A 183 -10.86 17.80 -15.72
N GLY A 184 -11.94 17.64 -14.93
CA GLY A 184 -12.61 16.37 -14.75
C GLY A 184 -11.93 15.47 -13.71
N PHE A 185 -12.25 14.19 -13.77
CA PHE A 185 -11.72 13.18 -12.83
C PHE A 185 -10.46 12.52 -13.40
N GLN A 186 -9.44 12.38 -12.58
CA GLN A 186 -8.27 11.54 -12.81
C GLN A 186 -8.28 10.46 -11.74
N GLU A 187 -8.41 9.21 -12.15
CA GLU A 187 -8.74 8.10 -11.25
C GLU A 187 -7.90 6.85 -11.50
N LEU A 188 -7.85 5.98 -10.50
CA LEU A 188 -7.34 4.62 -10.56
C LEU A 188 -5.90 4.50 -11.10
N PRO A 189 -4.93 5.19 -10.52
CA PRO A 189 -3.54 5.07 -10.97
C PRO A 189 -3.00 3.67 -10.70
N VAL A 190 -2.13 3.21 -11.59
CA VAL A 190 -1.33 2.01 -11.39
C VAL A 190 0.14 2.34 -11.59
N ALA A 191 1.00 1.65 -10.87
CA ALA A 191 2.44 1.77 -11.00
C ALA A 191 3.06 0.42 -11.32
N ALA A 192 4.10 0.42 -12.14
CA ALA A 192 4.91 -0.75 -12.43
C ALA A 192 6.38 -0.34 -12.48
N ALA A 193 7.26 -1.21 -12.01
CA ALA A 193 8.70 -1.08 -12.18
C ALA A 193 9.17 -2.10 -13.23
N ALA A 194 10.14 -1.67 -14.05
CA ALA A 194 10.85 -2.59 -14.92
C ALA A 194 11.91 -3.35 -14.11
N GLY A 195 12.05 -4.64 -14.39
CA GLY A 195 13.08 -5.48 -13.81
C GLY A 195 14.40 -5.37 -14.57
#